data_bb7e33ee084dab10eb45e18103cd1a2f
#
_entry.id   bb7e33ee084dab10eb45e18103cd1a2f
#
_cell.length_a   1.000
_cell.length_b   1.000
_cell.length_c   1.000
_cell.angle_alpha   90.00
_cell.angle_beta   90.00
_cell.angle_gamma   90.00
#
_symmetry.space_group_name_H-M   'P 1'
#
loop_
_entity.id
_entity.type
_entity.pdbx_description
1 polymer ?
#
loop_
_entity_poly.entity_id
_entity_poly.type
_entity_poly.pdbx_seq_one_letter_code
_entity_poly.pdbx_strand_id
1 'polypeptide(L)'
;MRDATSTAARGAPRTGWLNRTVLGIGLASLFSDWSHEIATTVLPLFLGTIGASAAWLGAIEGISDGVASFAKMASGYWADRLRKRKGIAIAGYVMTAAGTASIGLAVTAWQVLAARAFAWLGRGIRTPVRKALLASVVTPQTYGRAFGFERMMDTLGAILGPATAWLLLDRWHPGYANLFALTLVPGLIAVVAMALIVRERARPRVERVSFRNSVKALPRQFRRFAAAVGLFGLGDFAHTLLILLAMQSLTPRFGAAQATAVAAGLYVLHNVLYAGCSMGAGWLADRFDKGRLLSLGYLLAAIATLLIVVLPLDVWALAVVFALAGVSVAIVETLEDSFCAELVVESSHGMAFATVATINGVGDFVSSTALGLLWTAFGHALAFAFSAALLLAGAATMWFVAGLRDPDAVATRLHDARR
;
A
#
# COMPACT_ATOMS: atom_id res chain seq x y z
N MET A 1 -55.99 -2.24 -28.17
CA MET A 1 -55.60 -2.53 -26.80
C MET A 1 -54.85 -3.83 -26.82
N ARG A 2 -53.53 -3.78 -26.89
CA ARG A 2 -52.61 -4.92 -26.68
C ARG A 2 -51.44 -4.40 -25.91
N ASP A 3 -51.12 -5.07 -24.86
CA ASP A 3 -50.16 -4.79 -23.81
C ASP A 3 -48.75 -4.46 -24.35
N ALA A 4 -48.27 -3.30 -23.96
CA ALA A 4 -46.86 -2.89 -24.06
C ALA A 4 -46.31 -2.72 -22.65
N THR A 5 -46.23 -3.82 -21.91
CA THR A 5 -45.55 -3.86 -20.61
C THR A 5 -44.78 -5.15 -20.52
N SER A 6 -43.50 -5.09 -20.62
CA SER A 6 -42.49 -6.02 -20.13
C SER A 6 -41.25 -6.07 -21.01
N THR A 7 -40.54 -4.96 -21.10
CA THR A 7 -39.09 -5.05 -21.34
C THR A 7 -38.40 -4.89 -19.98
N ALA A 8 -38.62 -5.92 -19.15
CA ALA A 8 -37.94 -6.06 -17.88
C ALA A 8 -36.44 -6.01 -18.09
N ALA A 9 -35.81 -5.14 -17.33
CA ALA A 9 -34.39 -4.98 -17.17
C ALA A 9 -33.66 -6.33 -17.29
N ARG A 10 -32.95 -6.54 -18.39
CA ARG A 10 -31.96 -7.61 -18.50
C ARG A 10 -30.91 -7.31 -17.45
N GLY A 11 -31.00 -8.02 -16.32
CA GLY A 11 -30.05 -7.94 -15.23
C GLY A 11 -28.63 -8.08 -15.78
N ALA A 12 -27.80 -7.11 -15.47
CA ALA A 12 -26.36 -7.22 -15.75
C ALA A 12 -25.88 -8.55 -15.20
N PRO A 13 -25.07 -9.33 -15.93
CA PRO A 13 -24.57 -10.60 -15.46
C PRO A 13 -23.89 -10.36 -14.11
N ARG A 14 -24.31 -11.10 -13.08
CA ARG A 14 -23.67 -11.14 -11.75
C ARG A 14 -22.28 -11.75 -11.96
N THR A 15 -21.35 -10.94 -12.44
CA THR A 15 -19.94 -11.36 -12.44
C THR A 15 -19.52 -11.44 -10.99
N GLY A 16 -19.01 -12.60 -10.55
CA GLY A 16 -18.47 -12.78 -9.20
C GLY A 16 -17.43 -11.71 -8.92
N TRP A 17 -17.20 -11.38 -7.64
CA TRP A 17 -16.22 -10.37 -7.25
C TRP A 17 -14.82 -10.64 -7.84
N LEU A 18 -14.41 -11.91 -7.93
CA LEU A 18 -13.18 -12.35 -8.61
C LEU A 18 -13.43 -12.45 -10.12
N ASN A 19 -13.51 -11.31 -10.76
CA ASN A 19 -13.62 -11.22 -12.22
C ASN A 19 -12.23 -11.10 -12.86
N ARG A 20 -12.20 -11.19 -14.20
CA ARG A 20 -10.96 -11.11 -14.99
C ARG A 20 -10.13 -9.85 -14.68
N THR A 21 -10.76 -8.71 -14.42
CA THR A 21 -10.05 -7.46 -14.13
C THR A 21 -9.43 -7.48 -12.74
N VAL A 22 -10.15 -7.99 -11.72
CA VAL A 22 -9.62 -8.17 -10.36
C VAL A 22 -8.41 -9.10 -10.38
N LEU A 23 -8.52 -10.24 -11.07
CA LEU A 23 -7.39 -11.18 -11.22
C LEU A 23 -6.20 -10.52 -11.93
N GLY A 24 -6.45 -9.79 -13.03
CA GLY A 24 -5.39 -9.11 -13.77
C GLY A 24 -4.68 -8.02 -12.96
N ILE A 25 -5.43 -7.29 -12.12
CA ILE A 25 -4.85 -6.29 -11.21
C ILE A 25 -4.03 -6.98 -10.13
N GLY A 26 -4.54 -8.05 -9.50
CA GLY A 26 -3.80 -8.82 -8.50
C GLY A 26 -2.48 -9.39 -9.06
N LEU A 27 -2.51 -9.99 -10.26
CA LEU A 27 -1.30 -10.47 -10.91
C LEU A 27 -0.32 -9.34 -11.24
N ALA A 28 -0.82 -8.21 -11.72
CA ALA A 28 0.02 -7.04 -11.99
C ALA A 28 0.68 -6.50 -10.71
N SER A 29 -0.04 -6.51 -9.58
CA SER A 29 0.51 -6.16 -8.26
C SER A 29 1.60 -7.13 -7.83
N LEU A 30 1.31 -8.44 -7.83
CA LEU A 30 2.26 -9.49 -7.45
C LEU A 30 3.58 -9.37 -8.22
N PHE A 31 3.50 -9.40 -9.54
CA PHE A 31 4.70 -9.40 -10.37
C PHE A 31 5.47 -8.07 -10.34
N SER A 32 4.77 -6.95 -10.18
CA SER A 32 5.42 -5.66 -10.05
C SER A 32 6.15 -5.50 -8.72
N ASP A 33 5.55 -5.96 -7.61
CA ASP A 33 6.21 -5.91 -6.32
C ASP A 33 7.32 -6.97 -6.22
N TRP A 34 7.14 -8.13 -6.81
CA TRP A 34 8.25 -9.08 -6.97
C TRP A 34 9.46 -8.46 -7.67
N SER A 35 9.23 -7.79 -8.83
CA SER A 35 10.28 -7.05 -9.56
C SER A 35 10.97 -6.01 -8.68
N HIS A 36 10.16 -5.20 -8.00
CA HIS A 36 10.61 -4.10 -7.16
C HIS A 36 11.44 -4.57 -5.97
N GLU A 37 10.99 -5.59 -5.28
CA GLU A 37 11.60 -6.09 -4.05
C GLU A 37 12.91 -6.84 -4.30
N ILE A 38 13.10 -7.47 -5.47
CA ILE A 38 14.43 -7.94 -5.89
C ILE A 38 15.41 -6.75 -5.90
N ALA A 39 15.03 -5.65 -6.53
CA ALA A 39 15.89 -4.48 -6.64
C ALA A 39 16.15 -3.82 -5.28
N THR A 40 15.12 -3.67 -4.44
CA THR A 40 15.23 -3.08 -3.10
C THR A 40 16.21 -3.88 -2.23
N THR A 41 16.16 -5.21 -2.31
CA THR A 41 17.04 -6.09 -1.56
C THR A 41 18.52 -5.92 -1.93
N VAL A 42 18.82 -5.73 -3.23
CA VAL A 42 20.21 -5.65 -3.70
C VAL A 42 20.75 -4.22 -3.82
N LEU A 43 19.89 -3.21 -3.75
CA LEU A 43 20.28 -1.82 -3.91
C LEU A 43 21.39 -1.34 -2.95
N PRO A 44 21.32 -1.62 -1.63
CA PRO A 44 22.38 -1.19 -0.72
C PRO A 44 23.73 -1.84 -1.04
N LEU A 45 23.71 -3.13 -1.43
CA LEU A 45 24.91 -3.87 -1.80
C LEU A 45 25.52 -3.31 -3.09
N PHE A 46 24.68 -3.03 -4.08
CA PHE A 46 25.13 -2.41 -5.34
C PHE A 46 25.72 -1.02 -5.13
N LEU A 47 25.08 -0.18 -4.31
CA LEU A 47 25.60 1.16 -3.97
C LEU A 47 26.98 1.07 -3.32
N GLY A 48 27.22 0.05 -2.48
CA GLY A 48 28.53 -0.23 -1.90
C GLY A 48 29.60 -0.51 -2.98
N THR A 49 29.25 -1.24 -4.05
CA THR A 49 30.21 -1.55 -5.13
C THR A 49 30.61 -0.35 -5.98
N ILE A 50 29.76 0.66 -6.09
CA ILE A 50 30.07 1.91 -6.79
C ILE A 50 30.61 3.01 -5.86
N GLY A 51 30.95 2.64 -4.62
CA GLY A 51 31.52 3.56 -3.63
C GLY A 51 30.58 4.62 -3.08
N ALA A 52 29.28 4.41 -3.17
CA ALA A 52 28.28 5.34 -2.64
C ALA A 52 28.16 5.21 -1.11
N SER A 53 28.06 6.36 -0.43
CA SER A 53 27.87 6.40 1.03
C SER A 53 26.42 6.06 1.43
N ALA A 54 26.20 5.74 2.71
CA ALA A 54 24.87 5.56 3.27
C ALA A 54 23.97 6.80 3.11
N ALA A 55 24.56 8.00 3.07
CA ALA A 55 23.82 9.24 2.80
C ALA A 55 23.18 9.24 1.39
N TRP A 56 23.83 8.63 0.40
CA TRP A 56 23.25 8.44 -0.93
C TRP A 56 22.04 7.51 -0.91
N LEU A 57 22.10 6.42 -0.15
CA LEU A 57 20.94 5.53 0.00
C LEU A 57 19.73 6.27 0.57
N GLY A 58 19.94 7.03 1.65
CA GLY A 58 18.89 7.85 2.25
C GLY A 58 18.32 8.91 1.29
N ALA A 59 19.21 9.59 0.51
CA ALA A 59 18.77 10.57 -0.48
C ALA A 59 17.99 9.90 -1.63
N ILE A 60 18.41 8.73 -2.11
CA ILE A 60 17.75 7.98 -3.18
C ILE A 60 16.35 7.57 -2.72
N GLU A 61 16.18 7.00 -1.54
CA GLU A 61 14.88 6.59 -1.02
C GLU A 61 13.98 7.83 -0.77
N GLY A 62 14.47 8.81 -0.04
CA GLY A 62 13.67 10.00 0.33
C GLY A 62 13.20 10.81 -0.88
N ILE A 63 14.07 11.05 -1.87
CA ILE A 63 13.69 11.79 -3.10
C ILE A 63 12.71 10.96 -3.92
N SER A 64 12.92 9.65 -4.03
CA SER A 64 12.03 8.76 -4.79
C SER A 64 10.63 8.71 -4.19
N ASP A 65 10.51 8.59 -2.87
CA ASP A 65 9.22 8.61 -2.17
C ASP A 65 8.51 9.96 -2.29
N GLY A 66 9.26 11.05 -2.23
CA GLY A 66 8.75 12.39 -2.49
C GLY A 66 8.15 12.51 -3.89
N VAL A 67 8.89 12.08 -4.93
CA VAL A 67 8.43 12.06 -6.33
C VAL A 67 7.18 11.19 -6.47
N ALA A 68 7.15 10.01 -5.86
CA ALA A 68 5.97 9.13 -5.90
C ALA A 68 4.75 9.78 -5.26
N SER A 69 4.90 10.49 -4.15
CA SER A 69 3.79 11.16 -3.45
C SER A 69 3.17 12.28 -4.28
N PHE A 70 3.97 13.12 -4.93
CA PHE A 70 3.48 14.10 -5.90
C PHE A 70 2.80 13.45 -7.10
N ALA A 71 3.37 12.37 -7.62
CA ALA A 71 2.81 11.63 -8.75
C ALA A 71 1.46 10.99 -8.41
N LYS A 72 1.27 10.44 -7.20
CA LYS A 72 -0.01 9.89 -6.71
C LYS A 72 -1.10 10.96 -6.78
N MET A 73 -0.84 12.16 -6.25
CA MET A 73 -1.81 13.24 -6.24
C MET A 73 -2.18 13.71 -7.66
N ALA A 74 -1.20 13.93 -8.52
CA ALA A 74 -1.41 14.34 -9.91
C ALA A 74 -2.17 13.27 -10.71
N SER A 75 -1.78 12.01 -10.60
CA SER A 75 -2.40 10.92 -11.36
C SER A 75 -3.83 10.63 -10.91
N GLY A 76 -4.14 10.74 -9.62
CA GLY A 76 -5.51 10.62 -9.11
C GLY A 76 -6.44 11.69 -9.69
N TYR A 77 -5.97 12.93 -9.73
CA TYR A 77 -6.68 14.04 -10.34
C TYR A 77 -6.96 13.82 -11.84
N TRP A 78 -5.97 13.33 -12.60
CA TRP A 78 -6.15 13.03 -14.02
C TRP A 78 -6.99 11.77 -14.25
N ALA A 79 -6.85 10.74 -13.41
CA ALA A 79 -7.61 9.51 -13.52
C ALA A 79 -9.12 9.74 -13.48
N ASP A 80 -9.59 10.70 -12.69
CA ASP A 80 -11.02 11.02 -12.59
C ASP A 80 -11.56 11.74 -13.83
N ARG A 81 -10.70 12.35 -14.67
CA ARG A 81 -11.06 13.09 -15.88
C ARG A 81 -11.03 12.30 -17.16
N LEU A 82 -10.28 11.22 -17.17
CA LEU A 82 -10.08 10.43 -18.36
C LEU A 82 -11.21 9.41 -18.55
N ARG A 83 -11.66 9.26 -19.79
CA ARG A 83 -12.62 8.22 -20.17
C ARG A 83 -12.06 6.81 -20.04
N LYS A 84 -10.74 6.67 -20.22
CA LYS A 84 -9.99 5.43 -20.08
C LYS A 84 -8.73 5.70 -19.27
N ARG A 85 -8.54 4.96 -18.21
CA ARG A 85 -7.44 5.11 -17.23
C ARG A 85 -6.37 4.04 -17.38
N LYS A 86 -6.73 2.91 -17.98
CA LYS A 86 -5.86 1.74 -18.12
C LYS A 86 -4.53 2.09 -18.79
N GLY A 87 -4.52 2.96 -19.81
CA GLY A 87 -3.30 3.40 -20.48
C GLY A 87 -2.30 4.08 -19.53
N ILE A 88 -2.78 4.92 -18.60
CA ILE A 88 -1.93 5.55 -17.58
C ILE A 88 -1.35 4.49 -16.64
N ALA A 89 -2.16 3.53 -16.20
CA ALA A 89 -1.67 2.44 -15.35
C ALA A 89 -0.58 1.64 -16.06
N ILE A 90 -0.78 1.26 -17.34
CA ILE A 90 0.22 0.55 -18.14
C ILE A 90 1.51 1.36 -18.23
N ALA A 91 1.43 2.67 -18.57
CA ALA A 91 2.60 3.54 -18.62
C ALA A 91 3.36 3.55 -17.28
N GLY A 92 2.65 3.64 -16.15
CA GLY A 92 3.24 3.57 -14.82
C GLY A 92 3.96 2.24 -14.55
N TYR A 93 3.36 1.10 -14.97
CA TYR A 93 4.02 -0.22 -14.85
C TYR A 93 5.27 -0.33 -15.73
N VAL A 94 5.23 0.18 -16.97
CA VAL A 94 6.40 0.24 -17.86
C VAL A 94 7.51 1.09 -17.26
N MET A 95 7.18 2.28 -16.76
CA MET A 95 8.16 3.17 -16.11
C MET A 95 8.79 2.49 -14.88
N THR A 96 7.99 1.83 -14.05
CA THR A 96 8.49 1.09 -12.88
C THR A 96 9.45 -0.01 -13.31
N ALA A 97 9.07 -0.87 -14.28
CA ALA A 97 9.90 -1.98 -14.74
C ALA A 97 11.20 -1.50 -15.39
N ALA A 98 11.10 -0.52 -16.31
CA ALA A 98 12.26 0.02 -17.01
C ALA A 98 13.21 0.78 -16.05
N GLY A 99 12.66 1.61 -15.18
CA GLY A 99 13.45 2.37 -14.19
C GLY A 99 14.15 1.44 -13.20
N THR A 100 13.47 0.43 -12.67
CA THR A 100 14.06 -0.54 -11.75
C THR A 100 15.21 -1.32 -12.41
N ALA A 101 15.01 -1.81 -13.62
CA ALA A 101 16.05 -2.55 -14.34
C ALA A 101 17.25 -1.66 -14.74
N SER A 102 17.00 -0.41 -15.10
CA SER A 102 18.07 0.53 -15.50
C SER A 102 19.03 0.89 -14.37
N ILE A 103 18.67 0.64 -13.11
CA ILE A 103 19.59 0.78 -11.97
C ILE A 103 20.87 -0.04 -12.19
N GLY A 104 20.74 -1.26 -12.78
CA GLY A 104 21.88 -2.12 -13.06
C GLY A 104 22.90 -1.56 -14.09
N LEU A 105 22.52 -0.54 -14.84
CA LEU A 105 23.40 0.15 -15.80
C LEU A 105 24.12 1.35 -15.18
N ALA A 106 23.81 1.68 -13.93
CA ALA A 106 24.38 2.86 -13.27
C ALA A 106 25.84 2.59 -12.84
N VAL A 107 26.69 3.59 -13.05
CA VAL A 107 28.07 3.62 -12.60
C VAL A 107 28.32 4.72 -11.55
N THR A 108 27.30 5.53 -11.27
CA THR A 108 27.33 6.60 -10.26
C THR A 108 26.05 6.63 -9.45
N ALA A 109 26.10 7.12 -8.20
CA ALA A 109 24.94 7.26 -7.33
C ALA A 109 23.84 8.17 -7.92
N TRP A 110 24.20 9.19 -8.71
CA TRP A 110 23.25 10.06 -9.41
C TRP A 110 22.42 9.32 -10.46
N GLN A 111 23.02 8.39 -11.19
CA GLN A 111 22.32 7.56 -12.16
C GLN A 111 21.35 6.61 -11.44
N VAL A 112 21.76 6.05 -10.29
CA VAL A 112 20.87 5.24 -9.44
C VAL A 112 19.68 6.08 -8.96
N LEU A 113 19.94 7.30 -8.45
CA LEU A 113 18.89 8.23 -8.05
C LEU A 113 17.90 8.52 -9.18
N ALA A 114 18.40 8.84 -10.37
CA ALA A 114 17.56 9.16 -11.53
C ALA A 114 16.70 7.96 -11.93
N ALA A 115 17.28 6.76 -11.99
CA ALA A 115 16.59 5.52 -12.34
C ALA A 115 15.51 5.17 -11.28
N ARG A 116 15.85 5.27 -9.99
CA ARG A 116 14.94 5.02 -8.87
C ARG A 116 13.80 6.04 -8.86
N ALA A 117 14.09 7.33 -8.99
CA ALA A 117 13.07 8.37 -9.05
C ALA A 117 12.11 8.18 -10.24
N PHE A 118 12.62 7.76 -11.40
CA PHE A 118 11.80 7.44 -12.57
C PHE A 118 10.90 6.21 -12.31
N ALA A 119 11.41 5.16 -11.68
CA ALA A 119 10.62 3.99 -11.30
C ALA A 119 9.52 4.37 -10.30
N TRP A 120 9.82 5.21 -9.31
CA TRP A 120 8.87 5.69 -8.28
C TRP A 120 7.83 6.65 -8.84
N LEU A 121 8.20 7.50 -9.81
CA LEU A 121 7.24 8.28 -10.58
C LEU A 121 6.20 7.37 -11.23
N GLY A 122 6.65 6.29 -11.88
CA GLY A 122 5.76 5.26 -12.46
C GLY A 122 4.86 4.60 -11.40
N ARG A 123 5.43 4.24 -10.24
CA ARG A 123 4.67 3.67 -9.10
C ARG A 123 3.62 4.64 -8.58
N GLY A 124 3.98 5.90 -8.42
CA GLY A 124 3.06 6.97 -8.00
C GLY A 124 1.91 7.17 -9.00
N ILE A 125 2.22 7.19 -10.29
CA ILE A 125 1.22 7.35 -11.35
C ILE A 125 0.22 6.18 -11.36
N ARG A 126 0.67 4.93 -11.24
CA ARG A 126 -0.21 3.75 -11.38
C ARG A 126 -1.09 3.49 -10.16
N THR A 127 -0.64 3.83 -8.94
CA THR A 127 -1.28 3.39 -7.69
C THR A 127 -2.73 3.84 -7.55
N PRO A 128 -3.11 5.13 -7.57
CA PRO A 128 -4.50 5.54 -7.44
C PRO A 128 -5.34 5.14 -8.65
N VAL A 129 -4.73 5.08 -9.84
CA VAL A 129 -5.40 4.63 -11.06
C VAL A 129 -5.78 3.15 -10.97
N ARG A 130 -4.87 2.29 -10.50
CA ARG A 130 -5.10 0.86 -10.28
C ARG A 130 -6.23 0.64 -9.29
N LYS A 131 -6.19 1.31 -8.12
CA LYS A 131 -7.24 1.22 -7.10
C LYS A 131 -8.60 1.67 -7.63
N ALA A 132 -8.64 2.78 -8.38
CA ALA A 132 -9.87 3.27 -8.99
C ALA A 132 -10.41 2.34 -10.10
N LEU A 133 -9.54 1.66 -10.85
CA LEU A 133 -9.94 0.61 -11.80
C LEU A 133 -10.52 -0.61 -11.06
N LEU A 134 -9.89 -1.05 -9.98
CA LEU A 134 -10.36 -2.16 -9.15
C LEU A 134 -11.76 -1.87 -8.61
N ALA A 135 -11.95 -0.72 -7.98
CA ALA A 135 -13.25 -0.30 -7.45
C ALA A 135 -14.35 -0.23 -8.53
N SER A 136 -14.02 0.14 -9.76
CA SER A 136 -15.00 0.31 -10.85
C SER A 136 -15.57 -1.00 -11.43
N VAL A 137 -15.00 -2.16 -11.10
CA VAL A 137 -15.39 -3.47 -11.66
C VAL A 137 -16.00 -4.41 -10.62
N VAL A 138 -16.16 -3.95 -9.40
CA VAL A 138 -16.78 -4.68 -8.28
C VAL A 138 -17.85 -3.82 -7.63
N THR A 139 -18.72 -4.44 -6.84
CA THR A 139 -19.78 -3.71 -6.14
C THR A 139 -19.33 -3.29 -4.74
N PRO A 140 -19.94 -2.28 -4.12
CA PRO A 140 -19.58 -1.86 -2.76
C PRO A 140 -19.60 -2.99 -1.73
N GLN A 141 -20.48 -4.01 -1.92
CA GLN A 141 -20.60 -5.20 -1.06
C GLN A 141 -19.40 -6.17 -1.21
N THR A 142 -18.53 -5.94 -2.17
CA THR A 142 -17.39 -6.82 -2.47
C THR A 142 -16.07 -6.06 -2.54
N TYR A 143 -16.04 -4.78 -2.16
CA TYR A 143 -14.81 -3.97 -2.11
C TYR A 143 -13.76 -4.61 -1.19
N GLY A 144 -14.19 -5.09 -0.01
CA GLY A 144 -13.28 -5.72 0.94
C GLY A 144 -12.52 -6.89 0.32
N ARG A 145 -13.23 -7.86 -0.27
CA ARG A 145 -12.60 -9.03 -0.93
C ARG A 145 -11.71 -8.64 -2.09
N ALA A 146 -12.11 -7.66 -2.89
CA ALA A 146 -11.33 -7.24 -4.05
C ALA A 146 -10.02 -6.55 -3.64
N PHE A 147 -10.05 -5.63 -2.67
CA PHE A 147 -8.87 -4.98 -2.14
C PHE A 147 -8.00 -5.92 -1.30
N GLY A 148 -8.61 -6.79 -0.49
CA GLY A 148 -7.88 -7.82 0.27
C GLY A 148 -7.14 -8.80 -0.63
N PHE A 149 -7.75 -9.23 -1.74
CA PHE A 149 -7.10 -10.06 -2.75
C PHE A 149 -5.92 -9.32 -3.42
N GLU A 150 -6.13 -8.07 -3.82
CA GLU A 150 -5.09 -7.26 -4.43
C GLU A 150 -3.92 -7.06 -3.47
N ARG A 151 -4.19 -6.80 -2.19
CA ARG A 151 -3.18 -6.62 -1.16
C ARG A 151 -2.43 -7.92 -0.86
N MET A 152 -3.14 -9.05 -0.76
CA MET A 152 -2.51 -10.36 -0.62
C MET A 152 -1.53 -10.65 -1.76
N MET A 153 -1.92 -10.37 -3.00
CA MET A 153 -1.06 -10.57 -4.17
C MET A 153 0.16 -9.65 -4.17
N ASP A 154 -0.02 -8.39 -3.80
CA ASP A 154 1.04 -7.38 -3.64
C ASP A 154 2.09 -7.87 -2.62
N THR A 155 1.64 -8.28 -1.42
CA THR A 155 2.51 -8.76 -0.34
C THR A 155 3.19 -10.09 -0.67
N LEU A 156 2.53 -11.00 -1.42
CA LEU A 156 3.19 -12.20 -1.93
C LEU A 156 4.36 -11.84 -2.85
N GLY A 157 4.22 -10.81 -3.69
CA GLY A 157 5.33 -10.27 -4.48
C GLY A 157 6.48 -9.76 -3.60
N ALA A 158 6.15 -9.07 -2.51
CA ALA A 158 7.12 -8.55 -1.55
C ALA A 158 7.88 -9.67 -0.79
N ILE A 159 7.29 -10.84 -0.62
CA ILE A 159 7.98 -12.03 -0.05
C ILE A 159 8.87 -12.70 -1.11
N LEU A 160 8.36 -12.85 -2.34
CA LEU A 160 9.08 -13.53 -3.42
C LEU A 160 10.32 -12.76 -3.88
N GLY A 161 10.31 -11.42 -3.80
CA GLY A 161 11.43 -10.57 -4.22
C GLY A 161 12.72 -10.87 -3.49
N PRO A 162 12.79 -10.64 -2.17
CA PRO A 162 13.96 -10.95 -1.35
C PRO A 162 14.38 -12.43 -1.43
N ALA A 163 13.40 -13.36 -1.44
CA ALA A 163 13.69 -14.79 -1.56
C ALA A 163 14.39 -15.12 -2.89
N THR A 164 13.94 -14.51 -3.99
CA THR A 164 14.58 -14.66 -5.30
C THR A 164 15.98 -14.05 -5.31
N ALA A 165 16.15 -12.83 -4.78
CA ALA A 165 17.44 -12.17 -4.71
C ALA A 165 18.44 -13.00 -3.91
N TRP A 166 18.02 -13.51 -2.73
CA TRP A 166 18.84 -14.38 -1.91
C TRP A 166 19.25 -15.66 -2.63
N LEU A 167 18.28 -16.39 -3.22
CA LEU A 167 18.54 -17.65 -3.92
C LEU A 167 19.52 -17.47 -5.08
N LEU A 168 19.38 -16.39 -5.86
CA LEU A 168 20.25 -16.12 -6.99
C LEU A 168 21.66 -15.73 -6.56
N LEU A 169 21.78 -14.93 -5.51
CA LEU A 169 23.07 -14.56 -4.94
C LEU A 169 23.80 -15.77 -4.33
N ASP A 170 23.06 -16.67 -3.65
CA ASP A 170 23.63 -17.85 -3.00
C ASP A 170 24.11 -18.91 -4.00
N ARG A 171 23.33 -19.16 -5.08
CA ARG A 171 23.56 -20.29 -6.00
C ARG A 171 24.35 -19.92 -7.24
N TRP A 172 24.14 -18.76 -7.82
CA TRP A 172 24.66 -18.43 -9.14
C TRP A 172 25.60 -17.24 -9.15
N HIS A 173 25.64 -16.45 -8.07
CA HIS A 173 26.50 -15.28 -7.94
C HIS A 173 26.46 -14.34 -9.17
N PRO A 174 25.28 -14.05 -9.78
CA PRO A 174 25.21 -13.12 -10.87
C PRO A 174 25.66 -11.75 -10.34
N GLY A 175 26.40 -10.99 -11.13
CA GLY A 175 26.71 -9.61 -10.74
C GLY A 175 25.42 -8.80 -10.49
N TYR A 176 25.45 -7.80 -9.63
CA TYR A 176 24.27 -7.00 -9.28
C TYR A 176 23.57 -6.41 -10.51
N ALA A 177 24.30 -5.99 -11.55
CA ALA A 177 23.74 -5.51 -12.80
C ALA A 177 22.78 -6.53 -13.45
N ASN A 178 23.14 -7.82 -13.43
CA ASN A 178 22.30 -8.89 -13.96
C ASN A 178 21.05 -9.13 -13.11
N LEU A 179 21.12 -8.96 -11.78
CA LEU A 179 19.97 -9.03 -10.90
C LEU A 179 18.97 -7.90 -11.19
N PHE A 180 19.45 -6.68 -11.40
CA PHE A 180 18.58 -5.58 -11.83
C PHE A 180 17.97 -5.84 -13.21
N ALA A 181 18.73 -6.34 -14.17
CA ALA A 181 18.20 -6.72 -15.49
C ALA A 181 17.12 -7.82 -15.38
N LEU A 182 17.29 -8.78 -14.48
CA LEU A 182 16.32 -9.86 -14.25
C LEU A 182 14.98 -9.32 -13.73
N THR A 183 14.96 -8.18 -13.02
CA THR A 183 13.70 -7.55 -12.58
C THR A 183 12.77 -7.20 -13.73
N LEU A 184 13.30 -7.05 -14.96
CA LEU A 184 12.46 -6.86 -16.15
C LEU A 184 11.49 -8.03 -16.37
N VAL A 185 11.87 -9.26 -16.05
CA VAL A 185 11.01 -10.42 -16.29
C VAL A 185 9.69 -10.29 -15.52
N PRO A 186 9.66 -10.26 -14.18
CA PRO A 186 8.41 -10.03 -13.47
C PRO A 186 7.80 -8.67 -13.77
N GLY A 187 8.60 -7.61 -13.97
CA GLY A 187 8.10 -6.28 -14.33
C GLY A 187 7.31 -6.28 -15.65
N LEU A 188 7.79 -6.96 -16.69
CA LEU A 188 7.08 -7.10 -17.97
C LEU A 188 5.86 -8.01 -17.85
N ILE A 189 5.89 -9.05 -17.04
CA ILE A 189 4.70 -9.86 -16.75
C ILE A 189 3.61 -9.00 -16.12
N ALA A 190 3.95 -8.09 -15.21
CA ALA A 190 3.01 -7.14 -14.63
C ALA A 190 2.39 -6.22 -15.70
N VAL A 191 3.21 -5.69 -16.62
CA VAL A 191 2.75 -4.88 -17.77
C VAL A 191 1.79 -5.67 -18.65
N VAL A 192 2.14 -6.91 -19.01
CA VAL A 192 1.33 -7.82 -19.84
C VAL A 192 0.01 -8.16 -19.14
N ALA A 193 0.05 -8.47 -17.83
CA ALA A 193 -1.15 -8.73 -17.05
C ALA A 193 -2.11 -7.52 -17.06
N MET A 194 -1.58 -6.31 -16.83
CA MET A 194 -2.37 -5.09 -16.90
C MET A 194 -2.90 -4.83 -18.32
N ALA A 195 -2.09 -5.06 -19.35
CA ALA A 195 -2.45 -4.78 -20.74
C ALA A 195 -3.48 -5.77 -21.31
N LEU A 196 -3.33 -7.08 -21.06
CA LEU A 196 -4.10 -8.12 -21.74
C LEU A 196 -5.26 -8.66 -20.89
N ILE A 197 -5.09 -8.73 -19.56
CA ILE A 197 -6.09 -9.33 -18.67
C ILE A 197 -7.10 -8.30 -18.20
N VAL A 198 -6.63 -7.11 -17.78
CA VAL A 198 -7.50 -6.05 -17.26
C VAL A 198 -8.38 -5.49 -18.37
N ARG A 199 -9.69 -5.45 -18.12
CA ARG A 199 -10.68 -4.84 -19.02
C ARG A 199 -11.26 -3.60 -18.38
N GLU A 200 -11.23 -2.50 -19.09
CA GLU A 200 -11.80 -1.22 -18.66
C GLU A 200 -13.03 -0.89 -19.51
N ARG A 201 -14.10 -0.46 -18.85
CA ARG A 201 -15.27 0.13 -19.53
C ARG A 201 -15.04 1.63 -19.69
N ALA A 202 -15.36 2.16 -20.88
CA ALA A 202 -15.32 3.59 -21.12
C ALA A 202 -16.35 4.30 -20.22
N ARG A 203 -15.94 5.38 -19.59
CA ARG A 203 -16.79 6.19 -18.68
C ARG A 203 -17.40 7.37 -19.44
N PRO A 204 -18.54 7.90 -18.96
CA PRO A 204 -19.01 9.21 -19.40
C PRO A 204 -17.92 10.25 -19.18
N ARG A 205 -17.94 11.30 -20.02
CA ARG A 205 -17.00 12.41 -19.85
C ARG A 205 -17.37 13.19 -18.59
N VAL A 206 -16.45 13.32 -17.65
CA VAL A 206 -16.64 14.13 -16.44
C VAL A 206 -16.27 15.58 -16.78
N GLU A 207 -17.03 16.55 -16.28
CA GLU A 207 -16.73 17.97 -16.42
C GLU A 207 -15.35 18.31 -15.84
N ARG A 208 -14.68 19.28 -16.47
CA ARG A 208 -13.36 19.74 -16.04
C ARG A 208 -13.48 20.60 -14.79
N VAL A 209 -13.38 19.99 -13.63
CA VAL A 209 -13.33 20.68 -12.34
C VAL A 209 -11.87 20.98 -11.97
N SER A 210 -11.56 22.15 -11.42
CA SER A 210 -10.19 22.47 -10.98
C SER A 210 -9.73 21.53 -9.87
N PHE A 211 -8.42 21.35 -9.68
CA PHE A 211 -7.84 20.50 -8.63
C PHE A 211 -8.40 20.85 -7.24
N ARG A 212 -8.38 22.14 -6.88
CA ARG A 212 -8.91 22.64 -5.60
C ARG A 212 -10.38 22.30 -5.39
N ASN A 213 -11.19 22.39 -6.45
CA ASN A 213 -12.60 22.06 -6.39
C ASN A 213 -12.83 20.56 -6.29
N SER A 214 -11.99 19.73 -6.93
CA SER A 214 -12.06 18.27 -6.80
C SER A 214 -11.80 17.82 -5.36
N VAL A 215 -10.80 18.41 -4.68
CA VAL A 215 -10.54 18.13 -3.25
C VAL A 215 -11.69 18.61 -2.38
N LYS A 216 -12.24 19.81 -2.63
CA LYS A 216 -13.37 20.38 -1.88
C LYS A 216 -14.68 19.60 -2.09
N ALA A 217 -14.85 18.97 -3.26
CA ALA A 217 -16.02 18.16 -3.60
C ALA A 217 -16.05 16.80 -2.87
N LEU A 218 -14.96 16.39 -2.22
CA LEU A 218 -14.95 15.16 -1.42
C LEU A 218 -15.95 15.28 -0.25
N PRO A 219 -16.77 14.24 -0.03
CA PRO A 219 -17.83 14.27 1.00
C PRO A 219 -17.30 14.60 2.38
N ARG A 220 -18.13 15.21 3.23
CA ARG A 220 -17.77 15.50 4.62
C ARG A 220 -17.35 14.26 5.39
N GLN A 221 -17.99 13.14 5.12
CA GLN A 221 -17.66 11.83 5.73
C GLN A 221 -16.27 11.35 5.31
N PHE A 222 -15.92 11.47 4.02
CA PHE A 222 -14.57 11.18 3.54
C PHE A 222 -13.51 12.07 4.21
N ARG A 223 -13.78 13.36 4.39
CA ARG A 223 -12.83 14.27 5.06
C ARG A 223 -12.60 13.90 6.53
N ARG A 224 -13.64 13.42 7.24
CA ARG A 224 -13.50 12.91 8.62
C ARG A 224 -12.70 11.61 8.65
N PHE A 225 -12.95 10.70 7.71
CA PHE A 225 -12.16 9.50 7.51
C PHE A 225 -10.69 9.85 7.22
N ALA A 226 -10.41 10.73 6.27
CA ALA A 226 -9.06 11.18 5.93
C ALA A 226 -8.32 11.82 7.12
N ALA A 227 -9.03 12.56 7.97
CA ALA A 227 -8.45 13.13 9.20
C ALA A 227 -8.08 12.02 10.22
N ALA A 228 -8.91 10.99 10.37
CA ALA A 228 -8.60 9.84 11.23
C ALA A 228 -7.42 9.02 10.70
N VAL A 229 -7.35 8.80 9.37
CA VAL A 229 -6.19 8.19 8.70
C VAL A 229 -4.93 9.01 8.95
N GLY A 230 -5.01 10.34 8.82
CA GLY A 230 -3.86 11.22 9.08
C GLY A 230 -3.39 11.17 10.53
N LEU A 231 -4.30 11.12 11.48
CA LEU A 231 -3.94 11.02 12.91
C LEU A 231 -3.29 9.67 13.23
N PHE A 232 -3.81 8.58 12.66
CA PHE A 232 -3.19 7.26 12.76
C PHE A 232 -1.79 7.28 12.13
N GLY A 233 -1.65 7.80 10.91
CA GLY A 233 -0.39 7.88 10.18
C GLY A 233 0.71 8.67 10.92
N LEU A 234 0.36 9.64 11.78
CA LEU A 234 1.35 10.30 12.64
C LEU A 234 1.95 9.37 13.71
N GLY A 235 1.30 8.26 14.02
CA GLY A 235 1.81 7.23 14.91
C GLY A 235 2.35 5.99 14.18
N ASP A 236 1.99 5.82 12.92
CA ASP A 236 2.42 4.67 12.11
C ASP A 236 3.85 4.91 11.58
N PHE A 237 4.74 4.00 11.88
CA PHE A 237 6.18 4.15 11.60
C PHE A 237 6.69 3.04 10.69
N ALA A 238 7.79 3.31 10.00
CA ALA A 238 8.41 2.36 9.07
C ALA A 238 8.83 1.06 9.78
N HIS A 239 8.50 -0.08 9.20
CA HIS A 239 8.85 -1.42 9.71
C HIS A 239 10.35 -1.63 9.91
N THR A 240 11.18 -0.84 9.20
CA THR A 240 12.64 -0.84 9.40
C THR A 240 13.06 -0.47 10.82
N LEU A 241 12.31 0.40 11.50
CA LEU A 241 12.55 0.77 12.89
C LEU A 241 12.22 -0.39 13.86
N LEU A 242 11.20 -1.20 13.53
CA LEU A 242 10.87 -2.40 14.27
C LEU A 242 11.97 -3.48 14.10
N ILE A 243 12.49 -3.64 12.88
CA ILE A 243 13.62 -4.53 12.59
C ILE A 243 14.87 -4.08 13.36
N LEU A 244 15.16 -2.78 13.35
CA LEU A 244 16.28 -2.21 14.10
C LEU A 244 16.15 -2.45 15.60
N LEU A 245 14.94 -2.30 16.16
CA LEU A 245 14.66 -2.61 17.56
C LEU A 245 14.98 -4.07 17.87
N ALA A 246 14.51 -5.00 17.06
CA ALA A 246 14.76 -6.43 17.23
C ALA A 246 16.27 -6.75 17.18
N MET A 247 16.99 -6.20 16.20
CA MET A 247 18.43 -6.35 16.09
C MET A 247 19.16 -5.85 17.34
N GLN A 248 18.86 -4.62 17.77
CA GLN A 248 19.52 -4.04 18.95
C GLN A 248 19.21 -4.80 20.24
N SER A 249 17.96 -5.22 20.44
CA SER A 249 17.53 -5.92 21.64
C SER A 249 18.11 -7.33 21.74
N LEU A 250 18.32 -8.01 20.62
CA LEU A 250 18.81 -9.38 20.59
C LEU A 250 20.34 -9.48 20.50
N THR A 251 21.05 -8.45 20.06
CA THR A 251 22.52 -8.43 19.90
C THR A 251 23.28 -8.78 21.20
N PRO A 252 22.90 -8.30 22.41
CA PRO A 252 23.62 -8.65 23.63
C PRO A 252 23.59 -10.15 23.98
N ARG A 253 22.53 -10.86 23.52
CA ARG A 253 22.34 -12.30 23.81
C ARG A 253 22.91 -13.22 22.73
N PHE A 254 22.79 -12.83 21.47
CA PHE A 254 23.07 -13.70 20.31
C PHE A 254 24.29 -13.25 19.48
N GLY A 255 24.78 -12.02 19.69
CA GLY A 255 25.74 -11.38 18.79
C GLY A 255 25.06 -10.79 17.54
N ALA A 256 25.76 -9.87 16.85
CA ALA A 256 25.18 -9.06 15.78
C ALA A 256 24.67 -9.90 14.58
N ALA A 257 25.43 -10.89 14.12
CA ALA A 257 25.07 -11.71 12.96
C ALA A 257 23.79 -12.52 13.21
N GLN A 258 23.69 -13.21 14.35
CA GLN A 258 22.54 -14.02 14.68
C GLN A 258 21.32 -13.16 15.02
N ALA A 259 21.50 -12.03 15.71
CA ALA A 259 20.42 -11.07 15.98
C ALA A 259 19.81 -10.53 14.68
N THR A 260 20.64 -10.21 13.68
CA THR A 260 20.19 -9.78 12.34
C THR A 260 19.40 -10.88 11.65
N ALA A 261 19.87 -12.14 11.68
CA ALA A 261 19.16 -13.28 11.08
C ALA A 261 17.80 -13.51 11.74
N VAL A 262 17.72 -13.44 13.08
CA VAL A 262 16.44 -13.58 13.81
C VAL A 262 15.49 -12.42 13.48
N ALA A 263 15.96 -11.18 13.45
CA ALA A 263 15.15 -10.02 13.10
C ALA A 263 14.59 -10.11 11.67
N ALA A 264 15.39 -10.60 10.72
CA ALA A 264 14.92 -10.88 9.36
C ALA A 264 13.85 -11.98 9.35
N GLY A 265 14.01 -13.05 10.12
CA GLY A 265 13.01 -14.12 10.28
C GLY A 265 11.69 -13.59 10.87
N LEU A 266 11.76 -12.69 11.86
CA LEU A 266 10.58 -12.03 12.45
C LEU A 266 9.87 -11.15 11.40
N TYR A 267 10.60 -10.46 10.54
CA TYR A 267 10.02 -9.67 9.46
C TYR A 267 9.38 -10.56 8.38
N VAL A 268 9.93 -11.74 8.10
CA VAL A 268 9.27 -12.74 7.27
C VAL A 268 7.95 -13.19 7.89
N LEU A 269 7.92 -13.48 9.19
CA LEU A 269 6.69 -13.82 9.92
C LEU A 269 5.63 -12.70 9.77
N HIS A 270 6.03 -11.45 9.95
CA HIS A 270 5.18 -10.28 9.73
C HIS A 270 4.54 -10.30 8.32
N ASN A 271 5.34 -10.45 7.28
CA ASN A 271 4.86 -10.42 5.90
C ASN A 271 3.98 -11.64 5.55
N VAL A 272 4.28 -12.82 6.09
CA VAL A 272 3.44 -14.03 5.91
C VAL A 272 2.05 -13.81 6.51
N LEU A 273 1.98 -13.26 7.72
CA LEU A 273 0.71 -12.93 8.37
C LEU A 273 -0.01 -11.79 7.67
N TYR A 274 0.72 -10.77 7.23
CA TYR A 274 0.16 -9.69 6.42
C TYR A 274 -0.50 -10.25 5.15
N ALA A 275 0.20 -11.03 4.35
CA ALA A 275 -0.35 -11.63 3.13
C ALA A 275 -1.54 -12.56 3.43
N GLY A 276 -1.38 -13.46 4.41
CA GLY A 276 -2.38 -14.45 4.77
C GLY A 276 -3.68 -13.85 5.33
N CYS A 277 -3.57 -12.80 6.14
CA CYS A 277 -4.72 -12.16 6.77
C CYS A 277 -5.43 -11.13 5.87
N SER A 278 -4.78 -10.59 4.82
CA SER A 278 -5.37 -9.55 3.96
C SER A 278 -6.68 -9.99 3.29
N MET A 279 -6.74 -11.21 2.78
CA MET A 279 -7.96 -11.76 2.18
C MET A 279 -9.07 -11.97 3.23
N GLY A 280 -8.70 -12.45 4.42
CA GLY A 280 -9.62 -12.61 5.57
C GLY A 280 -10.18 -11.27 6.03
N ALA A 281 -9.33 -10.24 6.17
CA ALA A 281 -9.73 -8.88 6.50
C ALA A 281 -10.72 -8.32 5.47
N GLY A 282 -10.45 -8.54 4.18
CA GLY A 282 -11.35 -8.14 3.10
C GLY A 282 -12.71 -8.85 3.15
N TRP A 283 -12.74 -10.12 3.49
CA TRP A 283 -14.01 -10.88 3.65
C TRP A 283 -14.83 -10.41 4.87
N LEU A 284 -14.16 -10.07 5.97
CA LEU A 284 -14.80 -9.45 7.13
C LEU A 284 -15.35 -8.06 6.81
N ALA A 285 -14.58 -7.26 6.05
CA ALA A 285 -14.98 -5.92 5.61
C ALA A 285 -16.25 -5.90 4.75
N ASP A 286 -16.54 -6.99 4.02
CA ASP A 286 -17.76 -7.11 3.22
C ASP A 286 -19.00 -7.47 4.06
N ARG A 287 -18.83 -7.92 5.31
CA ARG A 287 -19.90 -8.39 6.19
C ARG A 287 -20.19 -7.48 7.37
N PHE A 288 -19.17 -6.77 7.82
CA PHE A 288 -19.24 -5.92 9.00
C PHE A 288 -18.99 -4.46 8.64
N ASP A 289 -19.22 -3.56 9.58
CA ASP A 289 -18.91 -2.14 9.39
C ASP A 289 -17.43 -1.92 9.21
N LYS A 290 -17.05 -1.41 8.03
CA LYS A 290 -15.65 -1.20 7.64
C LYS A 290 -14.92 -0.22 8.54
N GLY A 291 -15.61 0.85 8.97
CA GLY A 291 -15.00 1.86 9.84
C GLY A 291 -14.69 1.31 11.23
N ARG A 292 -15.59 0.50 11.81
CA ARG A 292 -15.36 -0.17 13.10
C ARG A 292 -14.25 -1.22 13.00
N LEU A 293 -14.25 -2.03 11.95
CA LEU A 293 -13.18 -2.99 11.73
C LEU A 293 -11.82 -2.31 11.51
N LEU A 294 -11.79 -1.18 10.78
CA LEU A 294 -10.57 -0.39 10.59
C LEU A 294 -10.07 0.18 11.94
N SER A 295 -10.98 0.68 12.77
CA SER A 295 -10.62 1.11 14.14
C SER A 295 -10.01 -0.01 14.96
N LEU A 296 -10.51 -1.26 14.84
CA LEU A 296 -9.91 -2.43 15.50
C LEU A 296 -8.53 -2.75 14.93
N GLY A 297 -8.30 -2.57 13.62
CA GLY A 297 -6.97 -2.68 13.01
C GLY A 297 -5.98 -1.66 13.60
N TYR A 298 -6.43 -0.41 13.73
CA TYR A 298 -5.64 0.66 14.38
C TYR A 298 -5.35 0.36 15.85
N LEU A 299 -6.34 -0.15 16.59
CA LEU A 299 -6.16 -0.57 17.98
C LEU A 299 -5.15 -1.72 18.09
N LEU A 300 -5.17 -2.66 17.15
CA LEU A 300 -4.22 -3.78 17.14
C LEU A 300 -2.79 -3.29 16.90
N ALA A 301 -2.59 -2.31 15.99
CA ALA A 301 -1.30 -1.66 15.78
C ALA A 301 -0.81 -0.96 17.07
N ALA A 302 -1.71 -0.25 17.76
CA ALA A 302 -1.42 0.41 19.02
C ALA A 302 -1.03 -0.59 20.11
N ILE A 303 -1.73 -1.71 20.21
CA ILE A 303 -1.41 -2.80 21.16
C ILE A 303 -0.04 -3.39 20.84
N ALA A 304 0.24 -3.71 19.56
CA ALA A 304 1.54 -4.24 19.16
C ALA A 304 2.68 -3.29 19.55
N THR A 305 2.47 -1.99 19.33
CA THR A 305 3.45 -0.95 19.68
C THR A 305 3.59 -0.78 21.20
N LEU A 306 2.49 -0.88 21.96
CA LEU A 306 2.53 -0.79 23.42
C LEU A 306 3.26 -1.99 24.06
N LEU A 307 3.13 -3.18 23.49
CA LEU A 307 3.85 -4.38 23.95
C LEU A 307 5.37 -4.20 23.89
N ILE A 308 5.90 -3.38 22.96
CA ILE A 308 7.33 -3.02 22.91
C ILE A 308 7.77 -2.29 24.19
N VAL A 309 6.86 -1.52 24.78
CA VAL A 309 7.16 -0.70 25.98
C VAL A 309 7.09 -1.52 27.26
N VAL A 310 6.17 -2.51 27.31
CA VAL A 310 5.85 -3.21 28.56
C VAL A 310 6.45 -4.61 28.68
N LEU A 311 6.82 -5.26 27.56
CA LEU A 311 7.37 -6.61 27.57
C LEU A 311 8.91 -6.59 27.54
N PRO A 312 9.56 -7.63 28.13
CA PRO A 312 10.97 -7.88 27.85
C PRO A 312 11.14 -8.22 26.36
N LEU A 313 12.09 -7.54 25.69
CA LEU A 313 12.29 -7.67 24.24
C LEU A 313 13.13 -8.93 23.91
N ASP A 314 12.60 -10.10 24.28
CA ASP A 314 13.14 -11.39 23.84
C ASP A 314 12.54 -11.85 22.50
N VAL A 315 13.02 -12.98 21.98
CA VAL A 315 12.59 -13.49 20.67
C VAL A 315 11.07 -13.75 20.62
N TRP A 316 10.47 -14.25 21.70
CA TRP A 316 9.05 -14.61 21.73
C TRP A 316 8.15 -13.38 21.82
N ALA A 317 8.52 -12.42 22.67
CA ALA A 317 7.80 -11.15 22.75
C ALA A 317 7.87 -10.39 21.42
N LEU A 318 9.05 -10.34 20.80
CA LEU A 318 9.20 -9.75 19.46
C LEU A 318 8.41 -10.53 18.40
N ALA A 319 8.35 -11.86 18.46
CA ALA A 319 7.53 -12.65 17.52
C ALA A 319 6.04 -12.29 17.65
N VAL A 320 5.53 -12.10 18.87
CA VAL A 320 4.14 -11.63 19.07
C VAL A 320 3.95 -10.22 18.50
N VAL A 321 4.88 -9.30 18.76
CA VAL A 321 4.81 -7.93 18.23
C VAL A 321 4.79 -7.92 16.70
N PHE A 322 5.71 -8.63 16.04
CA PHE A 322 5.76 -8.72 14.58
C PHE A 322 4.53 -9.41 14.00
N ALA A 323 4.00 -10.43 14.67
CA ALA A 323 2.78 -11.09 14.26
C ALA A 323 1.57 -10.16 14.33
N LEU A 324 1.36 -9.45 15.44
CA LEU A 324 0.28 -8.49 15.61
C LEU A 324 0.42 -7.32 14.64
N ALA A 325 1.64 -6.82 14.40
CA ALA A 325 1.92 -5.79 13.42
C ALA A 325 1.53 -6.26 12.00
N GLY A 326 1.92 -7.49 11.60
CA GLY A 326 1.54 -8.04 10.30
C GLY A 326 0.03 -8.17 10.11
N VAL A 327 -0.69 -8.64 11.13
CA VAL A 327 -2.15 -8.72 11.11
C VAL A 327 -2.79 -7.34 11.07
N SER A 328 -2.26 -6.36 11.84
CA SER A 328 -2.80 -5.00 11.85
C SER A 328 -2.66 -4.33 10.49
N VAL A 329 -1.49 -4.44 9.84
CA VAL A 329 -1.26 -3.90 8.49
C VAL A 329 -2.20 -4.54 7.46
N ALA A 330 -2.43 -5.88 7.55
CA ALA A 330 -3.39 -6.57 6.68
C ALA A 330 -4.80 -5.96 6.78
N ILE A 331 -5.26 -5.68 8.00
CA ILE A 331 -6.56 -5.05 8.26
C ILE A 331 -6.56 -3.61 7.75
N VAL A 332 -5.59 -2.82 8.17
CA VAL A 332 -5.51 -1.38 7.90
C VAL A 332 -5.50 -1.11 6.40
N GLU A 333 -4.54 -1.65 5.67
CA GLU A 333 -4.40 -1.34 4.25
C GLU A 333 -5.55 -1.88 3.38
N THR A 334 -6.10 -3.05 3.73
CA THR A 334 -7.27 -3.60 3.03
C THR A 334 -8.52 -2.76 3.28
N LEU A 335 -8.75 -2.34 4.53
CA LEU A 335 -9.96 -1.65 4.92
C LEU A 335 -9.91 -0.16 4.58
N GLU A 336 -8.76 0.50 4.67
CA GLU A 336 -8.62 1.89 4.21
C GLU A 336 -9.02 2.04 2.75
N ASP A 337 -8.53 1.16 1.88
CA ASP A 337 -8.87 1.18 0.46
C ASP A 337 -10.34 0.85 0.21
N SER A 338 -10.85 -0.19 0.87
CA SER A 338 -12.25 -0.61 0.75
C SER A 338 -13.21 0.44 1.26
N PHE A 339 -12.89 1.09 2.38
CA PHE A 339 -13.69 2.13 2.99
C PHE A 339 -13.61 3.45 2.22
N CYS A 340 -12.42 3.82 1.74
CA CYS A 340 -12.22 4.94 0.84
C CYS A 340 -13.12 4.84 -0.39
N ALA A 341 -13.17 3.66 -1.05
CA ALA A 341 -14.01 3.43 -2.21
C ALA A 341 -15.52 3.58 -1.89
N GLU A 342 -15.96 3.17 -0.70
CA GLU A 342 -17.36 3.24 -0.30
C GLU A 342 -17.81 4.68 0.01
N LEU A 343 -16.92 5.52 0.49
CA LEU A 343 -17.23 6.89 0.94
C LEU A 343 -17.42 7.89 -0.21
N VAL A 344 -16.97 7.56 -1.43
CA VAL A 344 -16.99 8.47 -2.57
C VAL A 344 -17.68 7.83 -3.78
N VAL A 345 -18.19 8.68 -4.67
CA VAL A 345 -18.73 8.22 -5.96
C VAL A 345 -17.59 7.83 -6.91
N GLU A 346 -17.91 6.95 -7.88
CA GLU A 346 -16.93 6.42 -8.83
C GLU A 346 -16.13 7.50 -9.58
N SER A 347 -16.75 8.65 -9.86
CA SER A 347 -16.10 9.78 -10.53
C SER A 347 -15.00 10.46 -9.72
N SER A 348 -14.93 10.20 -8.40
CA SER A 348 -13.96 10.79 -7.47
C SER A 348 -13.00 9.76 -6.85
N HIS A 349 -13.04 8.49 -7.27
CA HIS A 349 -12.18 7.44 -6.73
C HIS A 349 -10.70 7.75 -6.88
N GLY A 350 -10.27 8.28 -8.05
CA GLY A 350 -8.87 8.62 -8.28
C GLY A 350 -8.35 9.67 -7.29
N MET A 351 -9.12 10.74 -7.09
CA MET A 351 -8.77 11.81 -6.13
C MET A 351 -8.79 11.30 -4.69
N ALA A 352 -9.78 10.48 -4.32
CA ALA A 352 -9.91 9.95 -2.96
C ALA A 352 -8.72 9.03 -2.62
N PHE A 353 -8.39 8.06 -3.48
CA PHE A 353 -7.23 7.18 -3.28
C PHE A 353 -5.90 7.96 -3.27
N ALA A 354 -5.76 8.96 -4.15
CA ALA A 354 -4.59 9.81 -4.14
C ALA A 354 -4.45 10.62 -2.83
N THR A 355 -5.56 11.12 -2.30
CA THR A 355 -5.57 11.86 -1.03
C THR A 355 -5.14 10.97 0.13
N VAL A 356 -5.74 9.77 0.27
CA VAL A 356 -5.35 8.80 1.32
C VAL A 356 -3.88 8.40 1.18
N ALA A 357 -3.44 8.04 -0.03
CA ALA A 357 -2.06 7.63 -0.27
C ALA A 357 -1.02 8.75 0.00
N THR A 358 -1.42 10.02 -0.17
CA THR A 358 -0.56 11.16 0.16
C THR A 358 -0.53 11.40 1.66
N ILE A 359 -1.68 11.29 2.35
CA ILE A 359 -1.75 11.40 3.82
C ILE A 359 -0.88 10.32 4.46
N ASN A 360 -0.99 9.05 4.02
CA ASN A 360 -0.16 7.96 4.53
C ASN A 360 1.33 8.24 4.29
N GLY A 361 1.74 8.60 3.06
CA GLY A 361 3.15 8.88 2.77
C GLY A 361 3.73 10.06 3.57
N VAL A 362 2.94 11.10 3.84
CA VAL A 362 3.36 12.20 4.74
C VAL A 362 3.40 11.72 6.19
N GLY A 363 2.41 10.93 6.61
CA GLY A 363 2.35 10.31 7.94
C GLY A 363 3.59 9.46 8.21
N ASP A 364 3.92 8.53 7.32
CA ASP A 364 5.09 7.64 7.42
C ASP A 364 6.41 8.40 7.56
N PHE A 365 6.57 9.48 6.78
CA PHE A 365 7.75 10.34 6.86
C PHE A 365 7.85 11.05 8.21
N VAL A 366 6.76 11.69 8.65
CA VAL A 366 6.72 12.47 9.92
C VAL A 366 6.88 11.54 11.12
N SER A 367 6.12 10.43 11.16
CA SER A 367 6.13 9.48 12.27
C SER A 367 7.49 8.79 12.44
N SER A 368 8.06 8.29 11.33
CA SER A 368 9.36 7.60 11.37
C SER A 368 10.49 8.54 11.76
N THR A 369 10.44 9.79 11.28
CA THR A 369 11.42 10.82 11.67
C THR A 369 11.27 11.17 13.16
N ALA A 370 10.06 11.43 13.63
CA ALA A 370 9.79 11.76 15.02
C ALA A 370 10.18 10.62 15.95
N LEU A 371 9.81 9.38 15.61
CA LEU A 371 10.17 8.20 16.39
C LEU A 371 11.69 8.02 16.45
N GLY A 372 12.40 8.14 15.34
CA GLY A 372 13.87 8.03 15.29
C GLY A 372 14.57 9.09 16.14
N LEU A 373 14.10 10.35 16.12
CA LEU A 373 14.62 11.44 16.95
C LEU A 373 14.35 11.21 18.43
N LEU A 374 13.11 10.82 18.79
CA LEU A 374 12.73 10.51 20.18
C LEU A 374 13.53 9.30 20.71
N TRP A 375 13.71 8.28 19.88
CA TRP A 375 14.51 7.11 20.26
C TRP A 375 15.97 7.48 20.55
N THR A 376 16.58 8.30 19.70
CA THR A 376 17.96 8.76 19.89
C THR A 376 18.11 9.62 21.13
N ALA A 377 17.14 10.49 21.41
CA ALA A 377 17.21 11.45 22.53
C ALA A 377 16.80 10.84 23.88
N PHE A 378 15.80 9.95 23.91
CA PHE A 378 15.13 9.50 25.15
C PHE A 378 15.00 7.97 25.25
N GLY A 379 15.52 7.23 24.27
CA GLY A 379 15.44 5.78 24.23
C GLY A 379 14.15 5.25 23.57
N HIS A 380 14.18 3.96 23.23
CA HIS A 380 13.10 3.31 22.46
C HIS A 380 11.76 3.30 23.21
N ALA A 381 11.75 3.09 24.51
CA ALA A 381 10.51 2.96 25.29
C ALA A 381 9.62 4.22 25.18
N LEU A 382 10.20 5.41 25.34
CA LEU A 382 9.45 6.67 25.22
C LEU A 382 9.02 6.93 23.77
N ALA A 383 9.88 6.62 22.80
CA ALA A 383 9.57 6.79 21.39
C ALA A 383 8.38 5.93 20.95
N PHE A 384 8.36 4.64 21.32
CA PHE A 384 7.25 3.74 21.00
C PHE A 384 6.00 4.02 21.84
N ALA A 385 6.13 4.52 23.09
CA ALA A 385 4.99 4.98 23.89
C ALA A 385 4.28 6.19 23.23
N PHE A 386 5.04 7.15 22.70
CA PHE A 386 4.51 8.28 21.94
C PHE A 386 3.77 7.80 20.69
N SER A 387 4.37 6.91 19.91
CA SER A 387 3.71 6.32 18.72
C SER A 387 2.42 5.58 19.12
N ALA A 388 2.45 4.73 20.16
CA ALA A 388 1.27 4.01 20.64
C ALA A 388 0.13 4.95 21.04
N ALA A 389 0.44 6.09 21.69
CA ALA A 389 -0.56 7.09 22.06
C ALA A 389 -1.25 7.70 20.82
N LEU A 390 -0.50 8.01 19.77
CA LEU A 390 -1.04 8.52 18.50
C LEU A 390 -1.88 7.48 17.78
N LEU A 391 -1.42 6.21 17.73
CA LEU A 391 -2.17 5.10 17.17
C LEU A 391 -3.50 4.87 17.91
N LEU A 392 -3.51 4.95 19.24
CA LEU A 392 -4.73 4.88 20.07
C LEU A 392 -5.68 6.04 19.77
N ALA A 393 -5.15 7.26 19.65
CA ALA A 393 -5.94 8.42 19.27
C ALA A 393 -6.55 8.27 17.87
N GLY A 394 -5.78 7.73 16.91
CA GLY A 394 -6.28 7.37 15.58
C GLY A 394 -7.39 6.32 15.62
N ALA A 395 -7.22 5.26 16.42
CA ALA A 395 -8.22 4.23 16.61
C ALA A 395 -9.52 4.79 17.21
N ALA A 396 -9.41 5.58 18.28
CA ALA A 396 -10.57 6.23 18.90
C ALA A 396 -11.29 7.16 17.91
N THR A 397 -10.53 8.00 17.18
CA THR A 397 -11.11 8.91 16.19
C THR A 397 -11.83 8.13 15.08
N MET A 398 -11.25 7.05 14.57
CA MET A 398 -11.88 6.21 13.55
C MET A 398 -13.16 5.54 14.06
N TRP A 399 -13.18 5.11 15.31
CA TRP A 399 -14.38 4.54 15.95
C TRP A 399 -15.53 5.55 15.99
N PHE A 400 -15.25 6.80 16.39
CA PHE A 400 -16.25 7.87 16.39
C PHE A 400 -16.71 8.21 14.96
N VAL A 401 -15.80 8.29 14.00
CA VAL A 401 -16.14 8.53 12.58
C VAL A 401 -17.06 7.45 12.02
N ALA A 402 -16.82 6.19 12.37
CA ALA A 402 -17.67 5.07 12.00
C ALA A 402 -19.08 5.19 12.61
N GLY A 403 -19.18 5.61 13.88
CA GLY A 403 -20.46 5.79 14.57
C GLY A 403 -21.30 6.96 14.06
N LEU A 404 -20.71 7.92 13.36
CA LEU A 404 -21.40 9.07 12.76
C LEU A 404 -22.00 8.78 11.37
N ARG A 405 -22.03 7.53 10.94
CA ARG A 405 -22.69 7.14 9.69
C ARG A 405 -24.20 7.33 9.82
N ASP A 406 -24.76 8.05 8.85
CA ASP A 406 -26.19 8.08 8.61
C ASP A 406 -26.55 6.87 7.74
N PRO A 407 -27.26 5.85 8.27
CA PRO A 407 -27.64 4.66 7.50
C PRO A 407 -28.49 5.00 6.27
N ASP A 408 -29.29 6.07 6.35
CA ASP A 408 -30.21 6.48 5.30
C ASP A 408 -29.49 7.18 4.13
N ALA A 409 -28.38 7.86 4.39
CA ALA A 409 -27.57 8.49 3.36
C ALA A 409 -26.89 7.47 2.44
N VAL A 410 -26.58 6.27 2.93
CA VAL A 410 -26.03 5.17 2.12
C VAL A 410 -27.13 4.54 1.25
N ALA A 411 -28.31 4.33 1.80
CA ALA A 411 -29.46 3.79 1.08
C ALA A 411 -29.94 4.72 -0.05
N THR A 412 -29.98 6.02 0.19
CA THR A 412 -30.38 7.05 -0.79
C THR A 412 -29.38 7.10 -1.96
N ARG A 413 -28.06 7.05 -1.70
CA ARG A 413 -27.04 7.03 -2.75
C ARG A 413 -27.06 5.77 -3.60
N LEU A 414 -27.40 4.62 -3.01
CA LEU A 414 -27.59 3.36 -3.76
C LEU A 414 -28.86 3.39 -4.62
N HIS A 415 -29.86 4.17 -4.24
CA HIS A 415 -31.08 4.34 -5.02
C HIS A 415 -30.89 5.30 -6.20
N ASP A 416 -30.18 6.41 -6.00
CA ASP A 416 -29.84 7.38 -7.04
C ASP A 416 -28.86 6.84 -8.08
N ALA A 417 -27.95 5.94 -7.69
CA ALA A 417 -27.03 5.26 -8.62
C ALA A 417 -27.72 4.16 -9.47
N ARG A 418 -28.98 3.85 -9.19
CA ARG A 418 -29.81 2.91 -9.98
C ARG A 418 -30.76 3.60 -10.97
N ARG A 419 -30.89 4.91 -10.91
CA ARG A 419 -31.61 5.73 -11.89
C ARG A 419 -30.62 6.32 -12.88
#